data_788a92f0998267a738fd55a1f07776e5
#
_entry.id   788a92f0998267a738fd55a1f07776e5
#
_cell.length_a   1.000
_cell.length_b   1.000
_cell.length_c   1.000
_cell.angle_alpha   90.00
_cell.angle_beta   90.00
_cell.angle_gamma   90.00
#
_symmetry.space_group_name_H-M   'P 1'
#
loop_
_entity.id
_entity.type
_entity.pdbx_description
1 polymer ?
#
loop_
_entity_poly.entity_id
_entity_poly.type
_entity_poly.pdbx_seq_one_letter_code
_entity_poly.pdbx_strand_id
1 'polypeptide(L)'
;MERLSQIHEMLSDKNRLRILKLLEYKPMCVCELTYVLGIRQPSVSRHLRKMKEAGLIDSRQDGLWNEYFINRKGDEYTRVLMGLLSGWINNDPVIIEDIKKAEQACRESLCKKPTR
;
A
#
# COMPACT_ATOMS: atom_id res chain seq x y z
N MET A 1 -15.84 -15.50 10.57
CA MET A 1 -16.69 -14.42 10.05
C MET A 1 -16.09 -13.03 10.23
N GLU A 2 -15.64 -12.73 11.43
CA GLU A 2 -15.07 -11.41 11.74
C GLU A 2 -13.82 -11.09 10.93
N ARG A 3 -12.94 -12.06 10.78
CA ARG A 3 -11.71 -11.89 10.00
C ARG A 3 -12.00 -11.57 8.53
N LEU A 4 -12.92 -12.30 7.94
CA LEU A 4 -13.29 -12.07 6.54
C LEU A 4 -13.97 -10.72 6.37
N SER A 5 -14.82 -10.33 7.32
CA SER A 5 -15.45 -9.01 7.32
C SER A 5 -14.42 -7.88 7.42
N GLN A 6 -13.42 -8.04 8.26
CA GLN A 6 -12.33 -7.08 8.40
C GLN A 6 -11.58 -6.90 7.08
N ILE A 7 -11.28 -7.99 6.40
CA ILE A 7 -10.58 -7.94 5.11
C ILE A 7 -11.42 -7.22 4.07
N HIS A 8 -12.73 -7.53 4.00
CA HIS A 8 -13.62 -6.86 3.07
C HIS A 8 -13.70 -5.35 3.34
N GLU A 9 -13.74 -4.96 4.60
CA GLU A 9 -13.73 -3.55 4.96
C GLU A 9 -12.46 -2.86 4.44
N MET A 10 -11.31 -3.51 4.57
CA MET A 10 -10.07 -2.94 4.07
C MET A 10 -10.10 -2.75 2.55
N LEU A 11 -10.78 -3.62 1.83
CA LEU A 11 -10.86 -3.58 0.37
C LEU A 11 -11.97 -2.67 -0.16
N SER A 12 -12.84 -2.15 0.71
CA SER A 12 -13.98 -1.35 0.27
C SER A 12 -13.62 0.10 -0.05
N ASP A 13 -12.41 0.52 0.21
CA ASP A 13 -11.94 1.88 -0.03
C ASP A 13 -11.00 1.92 -1.24
N LYS A 14 -11.27 2.83 -2.18
CA LYS A 14 -10.48 2.92 -3.42
C LYS A 14 -9.03 3.26 -3.16
N ASN A 15 -8.75 4.13 -2.20
CA ASN A 15 -7.36 4.51 -1.89
C ASN A 15 -6.60 3.33 -1.27
N ARG A 16 -7.26 2.50 -0.46
CA ARG A 16 -6.63 1.30 0.07
C ARG A 16 -6.34 0.28 -1.03
N LEU A 17 -7.23 0.14 -2.00
CA LEU A 17 -6.96 -0.72 -3.17
C LEU A 17 -5.75 -0.20 -3.95
N ARG A 18 -5.67 1.10 -4.16
CA ARG A 18 -4.53 1.73 -4.83
C ARG A 18 -3.23 1.46 -4.08
N ILE A 19 -3.25 1.59 -2.76
CA ILE A 19 -2.07 1.28 -1.93
C ILE A 19 -1.63 -0.16 -2.10
N LEU A 20 -2.57 -1.11 -2.07
CA LEU A 20 -2.24 -2.53 -2.24
C LEU A 20 -1.60 -2.79 -3.60
N LYS A 21 -2.14 -2.21 -4.67
CA LYS A 21 -1.58 -2.37 -6.01
C LYS A 21 -0.19 -1.74 -6.12
N LEU A 22 0.02 -0.60 -5.46
CA LEU A 22 1.33 0.04 -5.44
C LEU A 22 2.36 -0.81 -4.68
N LEU A 23 1.98 -1.34 -3.52
CA LEU A 23 2.88 -2.17 -2.72
C LEU A 23 3.12 -3.55 -3.37
N GLU A 24 2.19 -4.01 -4.20
CA GLU A 24 2.40 -5.19 -5.04
C GLU A 24 3.52 -4.94 -6.05
N TYR A 25 3.57 -3.72 -6.59
CA TYR A 25 4.60 -3.32 -7.54
C TYR A 25 5.97 -3.22 -6.87
N LYS A 26 6.08 -2.51 -5.74
CA LYS A 26 7.31 -2.42 -4.95
C LYS A 26 7.03 -1.91 -3.54
N PRO A 27 7.89 -2.22 -2.56
CA PRO A 27 7.80 -1.58 -1.24
C PRO A 27 7.96 -0.07 -1.36
N MET A 28 7.21 0.70 -0.57
CA MET A 28 7.22 2.16 -0.63
C MET A 28 7.09 2.77 0.75
N CYS A 29 7.69 3.93 0.94
CA CYS A 29 7.54 4.70 2.16
C CYS A 29 6.33 5.65 2.04
N VAL A 30 5.93 6.25 3.16
CA VAL A 30 4.75 7.14 3.21
C VAL A 30 4.87 8.29 2.21
N CYS A 31 6.05 8.89 2.07
CA CYS A 31 6.25 10.02 1.16
C CYS A 31 5.99 9.62 -0.29
N GLU A 32 6.48 8.46 -0.70
CA GLU A 32 6.26 7.95 -2.05
C GLU A 32 4.77 7.68 -2.30
N LEU A 33 4.11 7.03 -1.35
CA LEU A 33 2.68 6.74 -1.45
C LEU A 33 1.86 8.03 -1.51
N THR A 34 2.18 9.00 -0.67
CA THR A 34 1.50 10.30 -0.64
C THR A 34 1.63 11.02 -1.98
N TYR A 35 2.82 10.99 -2.55
CA TYR A 35 3.07 11.59 -3.86
C TYR A 35 2.19 10.94 -4.94
N VAL A 36 2.21 9.61 -5.01
CA VAL A 36 1.46 8.90 -6.04
C VAL A 36 -0.04 9.05 -5.89
N LEU A 37 -0.55 8.90 -4.65
CA LEU A 37 -1.98 8.95 -4.39
C LEU A 37 -2.58 10.34 -4.54
N GLY A 38 -1.77 11.38 -4.31
CA GLY A 38 -2.26 12.76 -4.39
C GLY A 38 -3.23 13.13 -3.29
N ILE A 39 -3.22 12.42 -2.17
CA ILE A 39 -4.04 12.72 -1.00
C ILE A 39 -3.15 13.15 0.16
N ARG A 40 -3.75 13.64 1.24
CA ARG A 40 -3.00 14.19 2.37
C ARG A 40 -2.29 13.08 3.13
N GLN A 41 -1.07 13.38 3.59
CA GLN A 41 -0.25 12.40 4.31
C GLN A 41 -0.95 11.79 5.53
N PRO A 42 -1.69 12.55 6.36
CA PRO A 42 -2.40 11.95 7.50
C PRO A 42 -3.40 10.88 7.07
N SER A 43 -4.04 11.05 5.91
CA SER A 43 -4.97 10.04 5.37
C SER A 43 -4.22 8.78 4.94
N VAL A 44 -3.07 8.96 4.28
CA VAL A 44 -2.22 7.83 3.87
C VAL A 44 -1.77 7.06 5.12
N SER A 45 -1.27 7.77 6.12
CA SER A 45 -0.79 7.15 7.36
C SER A 45 -1.89 6.38 8.08
N ARG A 46 -3.12 6.91 8.09
CA ARG A 46 -4.26 6.24 8.69
C ARG A 46 -4.63 4.96 7.95
N HIS A 47 -4.65 4.99 6.62
CA HIS A 47 -4.89 3.79 5.82
C HIS A 47 -3.82 2.74 6.07
N LEU A 48 -2.56 3.12 6.08
CA LEU A 48 -1.45 2.20 6.32
C LEU A 48 -1.55 1.54 7.69
N ARG A 49 -1.89 2.32 8.72
CA ARG A 49 -2.06 1.78 10.07
C ARG A 49 -3.16 0.73 10.11
N LYS A 50 -4.33 1.05 9.54
CA LYS A 50 -5.46 0.12 9.51
C LYS A 50 -5.12 -1.16 8.75
N MET A 51 -4.46 -1.03 7.63
CA MET A 51 -4.08 -2.17 6.80
C MET A 51 -3.04 -3.04 7.48
N LYS A 52 -2.11 -2.42 8.20
CA LYS A 52 -1.11 -3.14 8.98
C LYS A 52 -1.74 -3.89 10.15
N GLU A 53 -2.65 -3.23 10.88
CA GLU A 53 -3.41 -3.87 11.96
C GLU A 53 -4.24 -5.04 11.45
N ALA A 54 -4.77 -4.94 10.23
CA ALA A 54 -5.53 -6.02 9.61
C ALA A 54 -4.64 -7.14 9.06
N GLY A 55 -3.32 -6.95 9.06
CA GLY A 55 -2.38 -7.99 8.61
C GLY A 55 -2.19 -8.08 7.11
N LEU A 56 -2.69 -7.11 6.33
CA LEU A 56 -2.53 -7.10 4.88
C LEU A 56 -1.16 -6.62 4.45
N ILE A 57 -0.59 -5.71 5.20
CA ILE A 57 0.73 -5.13 4.94
C ILE A 57 1.55 -5.14 6.22
N ASP A 58 2.84 -4.95 6.06
CA ASP A 58 3.76 -4.77 7.17
C ASP A 58 4.77 -3.69 6.81
N SER A 59 5.66 -3.37 7.73
CA SER A 59 6.65 -2.35 7.51
C SER A 59 7.99 -2.76 8.12
N ARG A 60 9.06 -2.16 7.58
CA ARG A 60 10.40 -2.36 8.11
C ARG A 60 11.21 -1.09 7.96
N GLN A 61 12.24 -0.96 8.78
CA GLN A 61 13.18 0.15 8.65
C GLN A 61 14.14 -0.16 7.51
N ASP A 62 14.25 0.75 6.56
CA ASP A 62 15.20 0.69 5.46
C ASP A 62 16.06 1.96 5.52
N GLY A 63 17.22 1.85 6.17
CA GLY A 63 18.03 3.01 6.45
C GLY A 63 17.28 4.01 7.32
N LEU A 64 17.01 5.21 6.79
CA LEU A 64 16.32 6.28 7.51
C LEU A 64 14.81 6.30 7.24
N TRP A 65 14.31 5.43 6.36
CA TRP A 65 12.89 5.39 5.98
C TRP A 65 12.18 4.17 6.54
N ASN A 66 10.87 4.32 6.81
CA ASN A 66 10.00 3.22 7.17
C ASN A 66 9.28 2.77 5.90
N GLU A 67 9.61 1.57 5.44
CA GLU A 67 9.16 1.03 4.17
C GLU A 67 8.02 0.04 4.39
N TYR A 68 6.91 0.22 3.65
CA TYR A 68 5.76 -0.67 3.72
C TYR A 68 5.78 -1.67 2.58
N PHE A 69 5.25 -2.86 2.84
CA PHE A 69 5.23 -3.95 1.84
C PHE A 69 4.06 -4.89 2.11
N ILE A 70 3.70 -5.69 1.11
CA ILE A 70 2.63 -6.70 1.25
C ILE A 70 3.08 -7.77 2.24
N ASN A 71 2.21 -8.10 3.19
CA ASN A 71 2.49 -9.18 4.15
C ASN A 71 2.20 -10.54 3.49
N ARG A 72 3.24 -11.17 2.95
CA ARG A 72 3.10 -12.46 2.28
C ARG A 72 3.13 -13.64 3.24
N LYS A 73 3.30 -13.38 4.53
CA LYS A 73 3.29 -14.38 5.61
C LYS A 73 2.00 -14.34 6.41
N GLY A 74 0.98 -13.65 5.90
CA GLY A 74 -0.31 -13.55 6.56
C GLY A 74 -1.09 -14.86 6.55
N ASP A 75 -2.32 -14.79 7.06
CA ASP A 75 -3.20 -15.94 7.09
C ASP A 75 -3.65 -16.35 5.68
N GLU A 76 -4.41 -17.43 5.60
CA GLU A 76 -4.90 -17.95 4.33
C GLU A 76 -5.69 -16.92 3.54
N TYR A 77 -6.58 -16.18 4.21
CA TYR A 77 -7.41 -15.17 3.54
C TYR A 77 -6.54 -14.11 2.87
N THR A 78 -5.55 -13.60 3.58
CA THR A 78 -4.66 -12.58 3.05
C THR A 78 -3.86 -13.10 1.86
N ARG A 79 -3.30 -14.31 1.97
CA ARG A 79 -2.48 -14.90 0.91
C ARG A 79 -3.30 -15.16 -0.35
N VAL A 80 -4.48 -15.77 -0.20
CA VAL A 80 -5.36 -16.05 -1.34
C VAL A 80 -5.82 -14.76 -2.00
N LEU A 81 -6.23 -13.79 -1.19
CA LEU A 81 -6.71 -12.51 -1.71
C LEU A 81 -5.62 -11.76 -2.48
N MET A 82 -4.40 -11.71 -1.96
CA MET A 82 -3.30 -11.04 -2.65
C MET A 82 -2.97 -11.74 -3.96
N GLY A 83 -3.07 -13.08 -3.99
CA GLY A 83 -2.89 -13.83 -5.22
C GLY A 83 -3.94 -13.49 -6.27
N LEU A 84 -5.20 -13.36 -5.86
CA LEU A 84 -6.27 -12.96 -6.78
C LEU A 84 -6.10 -11.51 -7.23
N LEU A 85 -5.77 -10.62 -6.31
CA LEU A 85 -5.62 -9.19 -6.60
C LEU A 85 -4.50 -8.93 -7.62
N SER A 86 -3.49 -9.79 -7.66
CA SER A 86 -2.39 -9.63 -8.62
C SER A 86 -2.85 -9.67 -10.06
N GLY A 87 -3.96 -10.38 -10.35
CA GLY A 87 -4.54 -10.44 -11.68
C GLY A 87 -5.68 -9.45 -11.92
N TRP A 88 -6.06 -8.67 -10.91
CA TRP A 88 -7.23 -7.79 -10.98
C TRP A 88 -6.82 -6.33 -11.10
N ILE A 89 -7.69 -5.57 -11.75
CA ILE A 89 -7.63 -4.11 -11.92
C ILE A 89 -6.33 -3.57 -12.52
N ASN A 90 -5.53 -4.43 -13.15
CA ASN A 90 -4.28 -3.99 -13.77
C ASN A 90 -4.52 -3.06 -14.95
N ASN A 91 -5.68 -3.14 -15.59
CA ASN A 91 -6.05 -2.29 -16.73
C ASN A 91 -6.87 -1.06 -16.32
N ASP A 92 -7.11 -0.87 -15.03
CA ASP A 92 -7.81 0.32 -14.56
C ASP A 92 -6.94 1.55 -14.80
N PRO A 93 -7.47 2.62 -15.45
CA PRO A 93 -6.68 3.81 -15.76
C PRO A 93 -6.02 4.46 -14.54
N VAL A 94 -6.67 4.44 -13.39
CA VAL A 94 -6.10 4.99 -12.15
C VAL A 94 -4.89 4.17 -11.73
N ILE A 95 -4.99 2.85 -11.77
CA ILE A 95 -3.88 1.96 -11.39
C ILE A 95 -2.71 2.12 -12.36
N ILE A 96 -2.98 2.19 -13.65
CA ILE A 96 -1.93 2.40 -14.66
C ILE A 96 -1.18 3.71 -14.39
N GLU A 97 -1.91 4.79 -14.12
CA GLU A 97 -1.30 6.08 -13.82
C GLU A 97 -0.52 6.06 -12.51
N ASP A 98 -1.05 5.40 -11.49
CA ASP A 98 -0.36 5.25 -10.21
C ASP A 98 0.98 4.55 -10.39
N ILE A 99 1.04 3.48 -11.15
CA ILE A 99 2.27 2.73 -11.38
C ILE A 99 3.29 3.60 -12.14
N LYS A 100 2.85 4.39 -13.12
CA LYS A 100 3.74 5.31 -13.83
C LYS A 100 4.36 6.33 -12.87
N LYS A 101 3.56 6.89 -11.98
CA LYS A 101 4.06 7.82 -10.97
C LYS A 101 5.01 7.14 -10.00
N ALA A 102 4.71 5.91 -9.61
CA ALA A 102 5.56 5.14 -8.72
C ALA A 102 6.94 4.86 -9.33
N GLU A 103 6.99 4.60 -10.63
CA GLU A 103 8.26 4.41 -11.34
C GLU A 103 9.15 5.64 -11.27
N GLN A 104 8.55 6.83 -11.23
CA GLN A 104 9.26 8.11 -11.18
C GLN A 104 9.51 8.60 -9.77
N ALA A 105 8.86 8.00 -8.76
CA ALA A 105 8.99 8.44 -7.38
C ALA A 105 10.37 8.09 -6.83
N CYS A 106 11.00 9.08 -6.20
CA CYS A 106 12.30 8.92 -5.56
C CYS A 106 12.23 9.47 -4.16
N ARG A 107 12.43 8.62 -3.15
CA ARG A 107 12.27 9.03 -1.76
C ARG A 107 13.26 10.12 -1.33
N GLU A 108 14.45 10.15 -1.90
CA GLU A 108 15.44 11.17 -1.58
C GLU A 108 14.99 12.57 -1.99
N SER A 109 14.23 12.69 -3.08
CA SER A 109 13.72 13.97 -3.54
C SER A 109 12.35 14.32 -2.94
N LEU A 110 11.53 13.31 -2.62
CA LEU A 110 10.18 13.50 -2.06
C LEU A 110 10.20 13.66 -0.55
N CYS A 111 11.09 12.92 0.12
CA CYS A 111 11.20 12.89 1.57
C CYS A 111 12.56 13.46 1.94
N LYS A 112 12.63 14.78 2.08
CA LYS A 112 13.88 15.45 2.45
C LYS A 112 14.39 15.03 3.82
N LYS A 113 13.47 14.66 4.71
CA LYS A 113 13.78 14.13 6.03
C LYS A 113 13.09 12.79 6.18
N PRO A 114 13.79 11.79 6.74
CA PRO A 114 13.19 10.47 6.97
C PRO A 114 11.94 10.58 7.83
N THR A 115 10.91 9.81 7.49
CA THR A 115 9.71 9.64 8.30
C THR A 115 9.94 8.46 9.23
N ARG A 116 9.69 8.64 10.47
CA ARG A 116 9.84 7.58 11.47
C ARG A 116 8.49 7.09 11.95
#